data_95968820902eff04854ca3540212a6e2
#
_entry.id   95968820902eff04854ca3540212a6e2
#
_cell.length_a   1.000
_cell.length_b   1.000
_cell.length_c   1.000
_cell.angle_alpha   90.00
_cell.angle_beta   90.00
_cell.angle_gamma   90.00
#
_symmetry.space_group_name_H-M   'P 1'
#
loop_
_entity.id
_entity.type
_entity.pdbx_description
1 polymer ?
#
loop_
_entity_poly.entity_id
_entity_poly.type
_entity_poly.pdbx_seq_one_letter_code
_entity_poly.pdbx_strand_id
1 'polypeptide(L)'
;MLLSSGDVTAEGAAVNEKTRGQPGGSLGPYVVAAAAIAGVAICVLMVWPFLGAITWALALAILFVPVHARIEARLRNPTAAALVSVVVLVVVVAVPAAFVVERLVNEAASGAGALQARVAAGELQKLLDSYPRLAPIGAWIERQLDLPALTASVAAWLSNMGASFVKGSVLQIVEIVLTFYLLFYFLRDRRAAKNMIHSWLPLTPHEADRLLRRVFDTVHATVYGTLAVAAVQGILGGLMFWALGLPSPLLWGLVMGLLS
;
A
#
# COMPACT_ATOMS: atom_id res chain seq x y z
N MET A 1 26.48 -89.48 2.73
CA MET A 1 25.33 -89.23 3.60
C MET A 1 24.78 -87.91 3.21
N LEU A 2 23.79 -87.96 2.30
CA LEU A 2 23.07 -86.83 1.73
C LEU A 2 21.87 -86.54 2.58
N LEU A 3 21.70 -85.34 3.05
CA LEU A 3 20.40 -84.79 3.46
C LEU A 3 20.40 -83.26 3.34
N SER A 4 19.64 -82.90 2.42
CA SER A 4 18.51 -81.99 2.45
C SER A 4 18.83 -80.47 2.57
N SER A 5 19.07 -79.87 1.43
CA SER A 5 19.15 -78.43 1.22
C SER A 5 17.89 -77.94 0.43
N GLY A 6 16.69 -78.39 0.83
CA GLY A 6 15.49 -78.13 0.05
C GLY A 6 14.41 -77.25 0.75
N ASP A 7 14.57 -76.98 2.06
CA ASP A 7 13.42 -76.41 2.83
C ASP A 7 13.51 -74.94 3.23
N VAL A 8 14.67 -74.28 2.97
CA VAL A 8 14.90 -72.90 3.36
C VAL A 8 14.47 -71.91 2.27
N THR A 9 14.27 -72.36 1.04
CA THR A 9 13.92 -71.48 -0.08
C THR A 9 12.39 -71.32 -0.28
N ALA A 10 11.57 -72.22 0.28
CA ALA A 10 10.10 -72.14 0.13
C ALA A 10 9.44 -71.14 1.10
N GLU A 11 10.03 -71.00 2.30
CA GLU A 11 9.45 -70.10 3.34
C GLU A 11 9.82 -68.62 3.11
N GLY A 12 10.97 -68.34 2.49
CA GLY A 12 11.37 -67.00 2.06
C GLY A 12 10.56 -66.46 0.90
N ALA A 13 10.03 -67.31 0.03
CA ALA A 13 9.21 -66.92 -1.09
C ALA A 13 7.75 -66.60 -0.67
N ALA A 14 7.22 -67.27 0.33
CA ALA A 14 5.86 -67.05 0.81
C ALA A 14 5.67 -65.75 1.65
N VAL A 15 6.74 -65.25 2.31
CA VAL A 15 6.74 -64.03 3.09
C VAL A 15 6.79 -62.80 2.18
N ASN A 16 7.40 -62.89 0.99
CA ASN A 16 7.56 -61.79 0.06
C ASN A 16 6.32 -61.56 -0.84
N GLU A 17 5.43 -62.55 -0.93
CA GLU A 17 4.21 -62.43 -1.74
C GLU A 17 3.04 -61.80 -0.99
N LYS A 18 3.08 -61.78 0.36
CA LYS A 18 2.01 -61.25 1.21
C LYS A 18 2.05 -59.72 1.39
N THR A 19 3.14 -59.09 0.96
CA THR A 19 3.30 -57.60 1.02
C THR A 19 2.96 -56.88 -0.29
N ARG A 20 2.55 -57.60 -1.34
CA ARG A 20 2.25 -57.02 -2.68
C ARG A 20 0.76 -56.86 -2.98
N GLY A 21 -0.12 -56.96 -2.04
CA GLY A 21 -1.56 -56.95 -2.27
C GLY A 21 -2.35 -55.99 -1.38
N GLN A 22 -2.00 -54.71 -1.36
CA GLN A 22 -2.98 -53.71 -1.02
C GLN A 22 -3.42 -53.01 -2.29
N PRO A 23 -4.66 -53.17 -2.74
CA PRO A 23 -5.28 -52.34 -3.73
C PRO A 23 -5.50 -50.97 -3.06
N GLY A 24 -4.51 -50.06 -3.19
CA GLY A 24 -4.67 -48.68 -2.86
C GLY A 24 -5.78 -48.13 -3.74
N GLY A 25 -6.97 -47.97 -3.15
CA GLY A 25 -8.16 -47.53 -3.85
C GLY A 25 -7.86 -46.30 -4.70
N SER A 26 -8.46 -46.26 -5.89
CA SER A 26 -8.34 -45.19 -6.90
C SER A 26 -8.70 -43.79 -6.40
N LEU A 27 -8.99 -43.63 -5.12
CA LEU A 27 -9.27 -42.38 -4.40
C LEU A 27 -7.95 -41.66 -3.94
N GLY A 28 -6.84 -42.40 -3.81
CA GLY A 28 -5.57 -41.82 -3.34
C GLY A 28 -5.07 -40.62 -4.18
N PRO A 29 -5.02 -40.70 -5.53
CA PRO A 29 -4.56 -39.59 -6.35
C PRO A 29 -5.50 -38.38 -6.28
N TYR A 30 -6.81 -38.59 -6.16
CA TYR A 30 -7.78 -37.51 -6.03
C TYR A 30 -7.74 -36.83 -4.66
N VAL A 31 -7.49 -37.58 -3.60
CA VAL A 31 -7.33 -37.05 -2.24
C VAL A 31 -6.04 -36.21 -2.16
N VAL A 32 -4.94 -36.70 -2.74
CA VAL A 32 -3.68 -35.94 -2.81
C VAL A 32 -3.84 -34.67 -3.65
N ALA A 33 -4.50 -34.77 -4.79
CA ALA A 33 -4.81 -33.60 -5.64
C ALA A 33 -5.70 -32.58 -4.90
N ALA A 34 -6.75 -33.04 -4.23
CA ALA A 34 -7.61 -32.18 -3.44
C ALA A 34 -6.87 -31.51 -2.27
N ALA A 35 -6.03 -32.25 -1.56
CA ALA A 35 -5.19 -31.71 -0.49
C ALA A 35 -4.15 -30.69 -1.04
N ALA A 36 -3.56 -30.94 -2.20
CA ALA A 36 -2.65 -29.99 -2.86
C ALA A 36 -3.39 -28.70 -3.26
N ILE A 37 -4.57 -28.82 -3.88
CA ILE A 37 -5.40 -27.65 -4.25
C ILE A 37 -5.82 -26.88 -3.00
N ALA A 38 -6.27 -27.56 -1.94
CA ALA A 38 -6.61 -26.92 -0.67
C ALA A 38 -5.39 -26.20 -0.05
N GLY A 39 -4.22 -26.84 -0.07
CA GLY A 39 -2.97 -26.22 0.40
C GLY A 39 -2.61 -24.95 -0.38
N VAL A 40 -2.69 -25.00 -1.70
CA VAL A 40 -2.45 -23.83 -2.56
C VAL A 40 -3.50 -22.73 -2.29
N ALA A 41 -4.78 -23.10 -2.16
CA ALA A 41 -5.83 -22.14 -1.84
C ALA A 41 -5.60 -21.44 -0.50
N ILE A 42 -5.21 -22.19 0.53
CA ILE A 42 -4.86 -21.63 1.86
C ILE A 42 -3.65 -20.70 1.74
N CYS A 43 -2.60 -21.08 1.00
CA CYS A 43 -1.43 -20.22 0.76
C CYS A 43 -1.82 -18.91 0.07
N VAL A 44 -2.67 -18.99 -0.96
CA VAL A 44 -3.17 -17.80 -1.66
C VAL A 44 -3.97 -16.90 -0.72
N LEU A 45 -4.87 -17.47 0.09
CA LEU A 45 -5.65 -16.73 1.08
C LEU A 45 -4.77 -16.05 2.14
N MET A 46 -3.69 -16.72 2.58
CA MET A 46 -2.73 -16.14 3.53
C MET A 46 -1.91 -14.99 2.92
N VAL A 47 -1.58 -15.08 1.64
CA VAL A 47 -0.80 -14.03 0.95
C VAL A 47 -1.67 -12.84 0.55
N TRP A 48 -2.98 -13.06 0.36
CA TRP A 48 -3.92 -12.03 -0.11
C TRP A 48 -3.86 -10.69 0.64
N PRO A 49 -3.84 -10.65 1.99
CA PRO A 49 -3.73 -9.39 2.75
C PRO A 49 -2.41 -8.65 2.52
N PHE A 50 -1.36 -9.37 2.12
CA PHE A 50 -0.01 -8.81 1.92
C PHE A 50 0.27 -8.38 0.48
N LEU A 51 -0.66 -8.63 -0.45
CA LEU A 51 -0.50 -8.26 -1.86
C LEU A 51 -0.30 -6.76 -2.05
N GLY A 52 -0.97 -5.93 -1.24
CA GLY A 52 -0.78 -4.49 -1.23
C GLY A 52 0.67 -4.12 -0.92
N ALA A 53 1.19 -4.60 0.20
CA ALA A 53 2.57 -4.35 0.62
C ALA A 53 3.60 -4.85 -0.40
N ILE A 54 3.39 -6.05 -0.98
CA ILE A 54 4.27 -6.63 -2.00
C ILE A 54 4.28 -5.76 -3.26
N THR A 55 3.11 -5.33 -3.72
CA THR A 55 2.96 -4.51 -4.94
C THR A 55 3.63 -3.15 -4.77
N TRP A 56 3.37 -2.48 -3.64
CA TRP A 56 4.01 -1.20 -3.32
C TRP A 56 5.52 -1.34 -3.15
N ALA A 57 6.00 -2.37 -2.45
CA ALA A 57 7.42 -2.63 -2.29
C ALA A 57 8.10 -2.87 -3.65
N LEU A 58 7.48 -3.64 -4.54
CA LEU A 58 8.00 -3.90 -5.88
C LEU A 58 8.03 -2.63 -6.73
N ALA A 59 6.96 -1.85 -6.74
CA ALA A 59 6.88 -0.60 -7.48
C ALA A 59 7.95 0.40 -7.00
N LEU A 60 8.09 0.57 -5.68
CA LEU A 60 9.13 1.41 -5.09
C LEU A 60 10.54 0.88 -5.36
N ALA A 61 10.74 -0.45 -5.32
CA ALA A 61 12.02 -1.05 -5.67
C ALA A 61 12.41 -0.71 -7.11
N ILE A 62 11.50 -0.89 -8.06
CA ILE A 62 11.71 -0.56 -9.48
C ILE A 62 12.06 0.92 -9.67
N LEU A 63 11.29 1.80 -9.04
CA LEU A 63 11.49 3.24 -9.11
C LEU A 63 12.85 3.67 -8.53
N PHE A 64 13.25 3.04 -7.41
CA PHE A 64 14.46 3.41 -6.68
C PHE A 64 15.74 2.69 -7.17
N VAL A 65 15.62 1.73 -8.10
CA VAL A 65 16.79 1.04 -8.70
C VAL A 65 17.89 2.01 -9.15
N PRO A 66 17.62 3.12 -9.89
CA PRO A 66 18.68 4.02 -10.35
C PRO A 66 19.38 4.75 -9.20
N VAL A 67 18.65 5.11 -8.15
CA VAL A 67 19.20 5.77 -6.95
C VAL A 67 20.01 4.77 -6.14
N HIS A 68 19.44 3.60 -5.89
CA HIS A 68 20.09 2.51 -5.18
C HIS A 68 21.41 2.08 -5.85
N ALA A 69 21.43 1.99 -7.18
CA ALA A 69 22.65 1.63 -7.92
C ALA A 69 23.79 2.64 -7.70
N ARG A 70 23.47 3.94 -7.58
CA ARG A 70 24.48 4.99 -7.27
C ARG A 70 24.98 4.84 -5.83
N ILE A 71 24.10 4.52 -4.88
CA ILE A 71 24.47 4.31 -3.47
C ILE A 71 25.32 3.05 -3.33
N GLU A 72 24.95 1.95 -3.98
CA GLU A 72 25.68 0.68 -3.96
C GLU A 72 27.10 0.84 -4.56
N ALA A 73 27.24 1.61 -5.64
CA ALA A 73 28.52 1.90 -6.25
C ALA A 73 29.50 2.63 -5.29
N ARG A 74 28.96 3.42 -4.36
CA ARG A 74 29.77 4.14 -3.34
C ARG A 74 30.09 3.29 -2.13
N LEU A 75 29.09 2.57 -1.59
CA LEU A 75 29.25 1.82 -0.34
C LEU A 75 29.88 0.44 -0.50
N ARG A 76 29.91 -0.13 -1.69
CA ARG A 76 30.45 -1.46 -2.01
C ARG A 76 29.89 -2.63 -1.16
N ASN A 77 28.93 -2.35 -0.30
CA ASN A 77 28.25 -3.34 0.55
C ASN A 77 26.75 -3.32 0.21
N PRO A 78 26.17 -4.42 -0.33
CA PRO A 78 24.78 -4.43 -0.79
C PRO A 78 23.78 -4.25 0.35
N THR A 79 24.08 -4.77 1.54
CA THR A 79 23.19 -4.61 2.71
C THR A 79 23.15 -3.18 3.22
N ALA A 80 24.34 -2.54 3.36
CA ALA A 80 24.41 -1.14 3.75
C ALA A 80 23.78 -0.20 2.70
N ALA A 81 24.00 -0.49 1.41
CA ALA A 81 23.40 0.27 0.32
C ALA A 81 21.88 0.16 0.32
N ALA A 82 21.31 -1.01 0.55
CA ALA A 82 19.87 -1.22 0.65
C ALA A 82 19.29 -0.47 1.86
N LEU A 83 19.93 -0.56 3.03
CA LEU A 83 19.49 0.16 4.24
C LEU A 83 19.48 1.69 4.02
N VAL A 84 20.58 2.25 3.49
CA VAL A 84 20.66 3.68 3.19
C VAL A 84 19.61 4.08 2.15
N SER A 85 19.35 3.26 1.14
CA SER A 85 18.32 3.55 0.13
C SER A 85 16.92 3.58 0.73
N VAL A 86 16.60 2.66 1.63
CA VAL A 86 15.32 2.63 2.35
C VAL A 86 15.19 3.86 3.24
N VAL A 87 16.23 4.22 3.99
CA VAL A 87 16.23 5.42 4.85
C VAL A 87 16.03 6.68 4.00
N VAL A 88 16.75 6.82 2.89
CA VAL A 88 16.59 7.96 1.96
C VAL A 88 15.15 8.03 1.46
N LEU A 89 14.56 6.90 1.05
CA LEU A 89 13.18 6.87 0.58
C LEU A 89 12.20 7.28 1.69
N VAL A 90 12.37 6.72 2.89
CA VAL A 90 11.53 7.09 4.06
C VAL A 90 11.61 8.60 4.30
N VAL A 91 12.81 9.18 4.31
CA VAL A 91 12.99 10.62 4.53
C VAL A 91 12.34 11.43 3.41
N VAL A 92 12.55 11.05 2.14
CA VAL A 92 11.97 11.75 0.98
C VAL A 92 10.44 11.74 0.98
N VAL A 93 9.81 10.68 1.51
CA VAL A 93 8.35 10.56 1.60
C VAL A 93 7.82 11.15 2.92
N ALA A 94 8.43 10.81 4.05
CA ALA A 94 7.92 11.17 5.37
C ALA A 94 8.06 12.67 5.66
N VAL A 95 9.14 13.32 5.22
CA VAL A 95 9.35 14.75 5.50
C VAL A 95 8.29 15.64 4.83
N PRO A 96 8.02 15.53 3.52
CA PRO A 96 6.94 16.31 2.89
C PRO A 96 5.56 15.96 3.48
N ALA A 97 5.30 14.67 3.73
CA ALA A 97 4.02 14.25 4.31
C ALA A 97 3.80 14.84 5.72
N ALA A 98 4.81 14.79 6.58
CA ALA A 98 4.75 15.38 7.91
C ALA A 98 4.52 16.90 7.84
N PHE A 99 5.22 17.59 6.95
CA PHE A 99 5.04 19.04 6.74
C PHE A 99 3.60 19.37 6.30
N VAL A 100 3.04 18.59 5.36
CA VAL A 100 1.66 18.80 4.89
C VAL A 100 0.67 18.56 6.02
N VAL A 101 0.82 17.46 6.78
CA VAL A 101 -0.07 17.13 7.90
C VAL A 101 -0.02 18.23 8.97
N GLU A 102 1.16 18.69 9.37
CA GLU A 102 1.32 19.79 10.34
C GLU A 102 0.60 21.05 9.88
N ARG A 103 0.78 21.44 8.61
CA ARG A 103 0.14 22.63 8.04
C ARG A 103 -1.36 22.50 7.95
N LEU A 104 -1.86 21.32 7.56
CA LEU A 104 -3.30 21.03 7.50
C LEU A 104 -3.94 21.13 8.89
N VAL A 105 -3.32 20.55 9.90
CA VAL A 105 -3.84 20.60 11.28
C VAL A 105 -3.90 22.06 11.77
N ASN A 106 -2.85 22.82 11.54
CA ASN A 106 -2.80 24.24 11.94
C ASN A 106 -3.83 25.08 11.19
N GLU A 107 -4.00 24.88 9.89
CA GLU A 107 -4.98 25.59 9.08
C GLU A 107 -6.42 25.21 9.47
N ALA A 108 -6.68 23.92 9.71
CA ALA A 108 -7.98 23.46 10.17
C ALA A 108 -8.33 24.03 11.55
N ALA A 109 -7.38 24.08 12.46
CA ALA A 109 -7.58 24.65 13.81
C ALA A 109 -7.85 26.17 13.74
N SER A 110 -7.08 26.92 12.94
CA SER A 110 -7.26 28.36 12.76
C SER A 110 -8.56 28.68 12.02
N GLY A 111 -8.92 27.90 10.99
CA GLY A 111 -10.18 28.04 10.25
C GLY A 111 -11.40 27.77 11.14
N ALA A 112 -11.35 26.71 11.95
CA ALA A 112 -12.42 26.39 12.91
C ALA A 112 -12.58 27.51 13.97
N GLY A 113 -11.48 28.01 14.50
CA GLY A 113 -11.50 29.15 15.46
C GLY A 113 -12.05 30.43 14.85
N ALA A 114 -11.65 30.77 13.62
CA ALA A 114 -12.17 31.93 12.90
C ALA A 114 -13.67 31.82 12.60
N LEU A 115 -14.14 30.63 12.20
CA LEU A 115 -15.55 30.37 11.94
C LEU A 115 -16.37 30.50 13.23
N GLN A 116 -15.88 29.91 14.33
CA GLN A 116 -16.54 30.00 15.63
C GLN A 116 -16.60 31.45 16.13
N ALA A 117 -15.54 32.25 15.97
CA ALA A 117 -15.51 33.65 16.32
C ALA A 117 -16.54 34.50 15.49
N ARG A 118 -16.62 34.25 14.18
CA ARG A 118 -17.57 34.93 13.30
C ARG A 118 -19.03 34.58 13.60
N VAL A 119 -19.32 33.33 13.90
CA VAL A 119 -20.65 32.88 14.34
C VAL A 119 -21.01 33.51 15.68
N ALA A 120 -20.08 33.51 16.66
CA ALA A 120 -20.28 34.13 17.95
C ALA A 120 -20.45 35.67 17.88
N ALA A 121 -19.78 36.32 16.95
CA ALA A 121 -19.92 37.77 16.69
C ALA A 121 -21.23 38.20 15.96
N GLY A 122 -22.06 37.22 15.57
CA GLY A 122 -23.30 37.50 14.80
C GLY A 122 -23.05 38.07 13.42
N GLU A 123 -21.87 37.90 12.85
CA GLU A 123 -21.55 38.39 11.49
C GLU A 123 -22.45 37.75 10.44
N LEU A 124 -22.85 36.51 10.65
CA LEU A 124 -23.81 35.82 9.78
C LEU A 124 -25.17 36.51 9.79
N GLN A 125 -25.66 36.91 10.97
CA GLN A 125 -26.89 37.67 11.15
C GLN A 125 -26.83 39.04 10.44
N LYS A 126 -25.71 39.76 10.62
CA LYS A 126 -25.50 41.07 9.96
C LYS A 126 -25.44 40.98 8.43
N LEU A 127 -24.86 39.89 7.88
CA LEU A 127 -24.87 39.66 6.44
C LEU A 127 -26.27 39.35 5.91
N LEU A 128 -27.07 38.56 6.64
CA LEU A 128 -28.45 38.24 6.29
C LEU A 128 -29.34 39.48 6.34
N ASP A 129 -29.14 40.34 7.33
CA ASP A 129 -29.87 41.61 7.49
C ASP A 129 -29.50 42.62 6.38
N SER A 130 -28.27 42.55 5.85
CA SER A 130 -27.81 43.42 4.77
C SER A 130 -28.39 43.07 3.38
N TYR A 131 -28.94 41.87 3.22
CA TYR A 131 -29.51 41.38 1.97
C TYR A 131 -30.96 40.90 2.18
N PRO A 132 -31.97 41.78 2.10
CA PRO A 132 -33.38 41.43 2.36
C PRO A 132 -33.94 40.29 1.50
N ARG A 133 -33.34 40.05 0.33
CA ARG A 133 -33.68 38.90 -0.55
C ARG A 133 -33.22 37.54 -0.02
N LEU A 134 -32.28 37.54 0.90
CA LEU A 134 -31.75 36.33 1.55
C LEU A 134 -32.40 36.04 2.92
N ALA A 135 -33.18 36.99 3.45
CA ALA A 135 -33.89 36.85 4.73
C ALA A 135 -34.76 35.57 4.83
N PRO A 136 -35.53 35.16 3.79
CA PRO A 136 -36.28 33.91 3.86
C PRO A 136 -35.39 32.67 3.86
N ILE A 137 -34.23 32.75 3.23
CA ILE A 137 -33.24 31.66 3.21
C ILE A 137 -32.56 31.58 4.58
N GLY A 138 -32.22 32.72 5.18
CA GLY A 138 -31.64 32.79 6.53
C GLY A 138 -32.59 32.21 7.58
N ALA A 139 -33.86 32.60 7.58
CA ALA A 139 -34.89 32.07 8.47
C ALA A 139 -35.15 30.56 8.24
N TRP A 140 -35.04 30.08 7.02
CA TRP A 140 -35.12 28.64 6.70
C TRP A 140 -33.92 27.90 7.25
N ILE A 141 -32.69 28.42 7.05
CA ILE A 141 -31.44 27.88 7.58
C ILE A 141 -31.50 27.84 9.11
N GLU A 142 -31.94 28.88 9.78
CA GLU A 142 -32.05 28.93 11.24
C GLU A 142 -33.08 27.94 11.81
N ARG A 143 -34.17 27.68 11.08
CA ARG A 143 -35.19 26.71 11.50
C ARG A 143 -34.84 25.27 11.19
N GLN A 144 -34.05 25.03 10.13
CA GLN A 144 -33.73 23.68 9.65
C GLN A 144 -32.37 23.22 10.15
N LEU A 145 -31.46 24.13 10.40
CA LEU A 145 -30.10 23.89 10.83
C LEU A 145 -29.90 24.39 12.26
N ASP A 146 -29.96 23.48 13.20
CA ASP A 146 -29.48 23.73 14.56
C ASP A 146 -27.92 23.87 14.48
N LEU A 147 -27.48 25.14 14.29
CA LEU A 147 -26.05 25.47 14.15
C LEU A 147 -25.23 24.94 15.34
N PRO A 148 -25.70 25.01 16.61
CA PRO A 148 -25.05 24.35 17.73
C PRO A 148 -24.95 22.81 17.58
N ALA A 149 -26.03 22.16 17.12
CA ALA A 149 -26.02 20.71 16.90
C ALA A 149 -25.12 20.32 15.71
N LEU A 150 -25.04 21.14 14.66
CA LEU A 150 -24.11 20.94 13.56
C LEU A 150 -22.65 21.07 13.99
N THR A 151 -22.31 22.11 14.76
CA THR A 151 -20.93 22.25 15.28
C THR A 151 -20.58 21.11 16.21
N ALA A 152 -21.49 20.66 17.07
CA ALA A 152 -21.30 19.49 17.91
C ALA A 152 -21.17 18.19 17.10
N SER A 153 -21.98 18.01 16.06
CA SER A 153 -21.91 16.82 15.18
C SER A 153 -20.64 16.78 14.35
N VAL A 154 -20.19 17.93 13.83
CA VAL A 154 -18.90 18.03 13.12
C VAL A 154 -17.74 17.77 14.07
N ALA A 155 -17.77 18.32 15.30
CA ALA A 155 -16.75 18.04 16.30
C ALA A 155 -16.72 16.55 16.72
N ALA A 156 -17.90 15.95 16.91
CA ALA A 156 -18.04 14.52 17.20
C ALA A 156 -17.57 13.66 16.01
N TRP A 157 -17.88 14.05 14.77
CA TRP A 157 -17.44 13.37 13.56
C TRP A 157 -15.91 13.44 13.43
N LEU A 158 -15.28 14.60 13.63
CA LEU A 158 -13.83 14.78 13.64
C LEU A 158 -13.15 13.95 14.73
N SER A 159 -13.74 13.94 15.94
CA SER A 159 -13.24 13.14 17.06
C SER A 159 -13.34 11.63 16.77
N ASN A 160 -14.48 11.18 16.23
CA ASN A 160 -14.69 9.78 15.84
C ASN A 160 -13.81 9.39 14.66
N MET A 161 -13.58 10.29 13.70
CA MET A 161 -12.66 10.07 12.59
C MET A 161 -11.22 9.93 13.09
N GLY A 162 -10.81 10.76 14.05
CA GLY A 162 -9.52 10.63 14.73
C GLY A 162 -9.38 9.29 15.46
N ALA A 163 -10.40 8.88 16.22
CA ALA A 163 -10.39 7.59 16.92
C ALA A 163 -10.41 6.39 15.96
N SER A 164 -11.15 6.47 14.85
CA SER A 164 -11.19 5.45 13.80
C SER A 164 -9.88 5.39 13.04
N PHE A 165 -9.25 6.54 12.79
CA PHE A 165 -7.92 6.63 12.20
C PHE A 165 -6.88 5.93 13.08
N VAL A 166 -6.91 6.13 14.39
CA VAL A 166 -6.01 5.45 15.33
C VAL A 166 -6.23 3.94 15.33
N LYS A 167 -7.47 3.46 15.30
CA LYS A 167 -7.78 2.02 15.24
C LYS A 167 -7.38 1.38 13.91
N GLY A 168 -7.56 2.07 12.78
CA GLY A 168 -7.13 1.62 11.46
C GLY A 168 -5.62 1.70 11.26
N SER A 169 -4.95 2.62 11.97
CA SER A 169 -3.52 2.88 11.83
C SER A 169 -2.63 1.69 12.19
N VAL A 170 -3.05 0.78 13.07
CA VAL A 170 -2.23 -0.38 13.46
C VAL A 170 -1.99 -1.29 12.25
N LEU A 171 -3.05 -1.64 11.51
CA LEU A 171 -2.92 -2.47 10.30
C LEU A 171 -2.15 -1.72 9.21
N GLN A 172 -2.40 -0.43 9.05
CA GLN A 172 -1.70 0.42 8.09
C GLN A 172 -0.21 0.53 8.42
N ILE A 173 0.15 0.68 9.71
CA ILE A 173 1.55 0.70 10.15
C ILE A 173 2.23 -0.64 9.85
N VAL A 174 1.55 -1.76 10.12
CA VAL A 174 2.08 -3.09 9.79
C VAL A 174 2.31 -3.22 8.28
N GLU A 175 1.38 -2.77 7.45
CA GLU A 175 1.50 -2.80 6.00
C GLU A 175 2.67 -1.91 5.50
N ILE A 176 2.82 -0.71 6.07
CA ILE A 176 3.93 0.20 5.76
C ILE A 176 5.27 -0.42 6.18
N VAL A 177 5.38 -0.95 7.39
CA VAL A 177 6.60 -1.61 7.89
C VAL A 177 6.94 -2.81 7.01
N LEU A 178 5.95 -3.62 6.66
CA LEU A 178 6.14 -4.77 5.77
C LEU A 178 6.58 -4.33 4.37
N THR A 179 6.00 -3.24 3.84
CA THR A 179 6.39 -2.67 2.55
C THR A 179 7.87 -2.28 2.55
N PHE A 180 8.34 -1.55 3.58
CA PHE A 180 9.74 -1.16 3.68
C PHE A 180 10.67 -2.34 3.95
N TYR A 181 10.23 -3.34 4.71
CA TYR A 181 10.95 -4.58 4.91
C TYR A 181 11.15 -5.34 3.59
N LEU A 182 10.08 -5.54 2.83
CA LEU A 182 10.15 -6.19 1.51
C LEU A 182 10.99 -5.37 0.53
N LEU A 183 10.83 -4.05 0.53
CA LEU A 183 11.63 -3.14 -0.28
C LEU A 183 13.13 -3.30 0.00
N PHE A 184 13.51 -3.39 1.27
CA PHE A 184 14.90 -3.64 1.64
C PHE A 184 15.44 -4.92 0.99
N TYR A 185 14.69 -6.03 1.05
CA TYR A 185 15.10 -7.29 0.42
C TYR A 185 15.12 -7.21 -1.10
N PHE A 186 14.14 -6.57 -1.72
CA PHE A 186 14.12 -6.39 -3.18
C PHE A 186 15.29 -5.57 -3.70
N LEU A 187 15.71 -4.55 -2.96
CA LEU A 187 16.89 -3.76 -3.31
C LEU A 187 18.20 -4.53 -3.04
N ARG A 188 18.29 -5.19 -1.90
CA ARG A 188 19.48 -5.94 -1.48
C ARG A 188 19.75 -7.13 -2.40
N ASP A 189 18.72 -7.93 -2.66
CA ASP A 189 18.84 -9.20 -3.35
C ASP A 189 18.43 -9.13 -4.83
N ARG A 190 18.41 -7.92 -5.41
CA ARG A 190 17.98 -7.65 -6.79
C ARG A 190 18.62 -8.54 -7.84
N ARG A 191 19.93 -8.89 -7.66
CA ARG A 191 20.68 -9.77 -8.58
C ARG A 191 20.21 -11.22 -8.45
N ALA A 192 19.98 -11.69 -7.24
CA ALA A 192 19.47 -13.03 -6.97
C ALA A 192 18.02 -13.17 -7.47
N ALA A 193 17.18 -12.15 -7.25
CA ALA A 193 15.80 -12.11 -7.75
C ALA A 193 15.77 -12.19 -9.29
N LYS A 194 16.63 -11.45 -9.98
CA LYS A 194 16.73 -11.52 -11.45
C LYS A 194 17.10 -12.93 -11.91
N ASN A 195 18.10 -13.55 -11.30
CA ASN A 195 18.54 -14.90 -11.64
C ASN A 195 17.45 -15.94 -11.35
N MET A 196 16.71 -15.78 -10.25
CA MET A 196 15.63 -16.67 -9.86
C MET A 196 14.46 -16.59 -10.87
N ILE A 197 14.10 -15.40 -11.34
CA ILE A 197 13.09 -15.22 -12.38
C ILE A 197 13.51 -15.97 -13.66
N HIS A 198 14.77 -15.85 -14.05
CA HIS A 198 15.30 -16.58 -15.21
C HIS A 198 15.28 -18.10 -15.06
N SER A 199 15.41 -18.63 -13.83
CA SER A 199 15.41 -20.08 -13.58
C SER A 199 14.01 -20.68 -13.44
N TRP A 200 13.03 -19.89 -13.02
CA TRP A 200 11.67 -20.39 -12.74
C TRP A 200 10.71 -20.21 -13.92
N LEU A 201 10.94 -19.21 -14.76
CA LEU A 201 10.14 -19.07 -15.96
C LEU A 201 10.67 -19.98 -17.09
N PRO A 202 9.80 -20.75 -17.74
CA PRO A 202 10.15 -21.54 -18.92
C PRO A 202 10.26 -20.62 -20.16
N LEU A 203 11.05 -19.55 -20.06
CA LEU A 203 11.28 -18.55 -21.09
C LEU A 203 12.75 -18.54 -21.47
N THR A 204 13.03 -18.19 -22.72
CA THR A 204 14.41 -17.93 -23.14
C THR A 204 14.95 -16.68 -22.39
N PRO A 205 16.26 -16.60 -22.14
CA PRO A 205 16.87 -15.43 -21.46
C PRO A 205 16.49 -14.09 -22.11
N HIS A 206 16.35 -14.08 -23.43
CA HIS A 206 15.97 -12.88 -24.19
C HIS A 206 14.50 -12.46 -23.94
N GLU A 207 13.58 -13.42 -23.86
CA GLU A 207 12.17 -13.18 -23.56
C GLU A 207 11.98 -12.71 -22.13
N ALA A 208 12.68 -13.33 -21.17
CA ALA A 208 12.65 -12.91 -19.77
C ALA A 208 13.16 -11.47 -19.60
N ASP A 209 14.28 -11.11 -20.22
CA ASP A 209 14.81 -9.74 -20.19
C ASP A 209 13.87 -8.74 -20.90
N ARG A 210 13.18 -9.13 -21.96
CA ARG A 210 12.20 -8.29 -22.64
C ARG A 210 10.96 -8.06 -21.80
N LEU A 211 10.49 -9.10 -21.12
CA LEU A 211 9.36 -9.01 -20.19
C LEU A 211 9.70 -8.09 -19.00
N LEU A 212 10.84 -8.30 -18.37
CA LEU A 212 11.31 -7.46 -17.26
C LEU A 212 11.41 -6.00 -17.68
N ARG A 213 12.05 -5.69 -18.82
CA ARG A 213 12.10 -4.32 -19.34
C ARG A 213 10.71 -3.72 -19.50
N ARG A 214 9.76 -4.45 -20.06
CA ARG A 214 8.40 -3.95 -20.26
C ARG A 214 7.69 -3.65 -18.93
N VAL A 215 7.91 -4.49 -17.92
CA VAL A 215 7.40 -4.22 -16.54
C VAL A 215 8.04 -2.96 -15.96
N PHE A 216 9.36 -2.82 -16.06
CA PHE A 216 10.07 -1.62 -15.60
C PHE A 216 9.57 -0.35 -16.30
N ASP A 217 9.46 -0.37 -17.63
CA ASP A 217 8.99 0.76 -18.42
C ASP A 217 7.55 1.14 -18.05
N THR A 218 6.68 0.14 -17.87
CA THR A 218 5.28 0.37 -17.46
C THR A 218 5.21 1.01 -16.08
N VAL A 219 5.93 0.49 -15.08
CA VAL A 219 5.96 1.06 -13.73
C VAL A 219 6.49 2.49 -13.74
N HIS A 220 7.60 2.73 -14.46
CA HIS A 220 8.14 4.09 -14.60
C HIS A 220 7.15 5.04 -15.27
N ALA A 221 6.55 4.63 -16.39
CA ALA A 221 5.58 5.45 -17.10
C ALA A 221 4.36 5.80 -16.22
N THR A 222 3.84 4.81 -15.47
CA THR A 222 2.72 5.02 -14.55
C THR A 222 3.08 5.99 -13.43
N VAL A 223 4.21 5.76 -12.74
CA VAL A 223 4.60 6.60 -11.60
C VAL A 223 4.93 8.02 -12.05
N TYR A 224 5.74 8.18 -13.11
CA TYR A 224 6.04 9.53 -13.62
C TYR A 224 4.82 10.22 -14.21
N GLY A 225 3.91 9.48 -14.85
CA GLY A 225 2.64 10.01 -15.33
C GLY A 225 1.77 10.54 -14.19
N THR A 226 1.61 9.74 -13.12
CA THR A 226 0.87 10.17 -11.92
C THR A 226 1.52 11.40 -11.26
N LEU A 227 2.84 11.41 -11.11
CA LEU A 227 3.56 12.56 -10.54
C LEU A 227 3.41 13.82 -11.41
N ALA A 228 3.42 13.69 -12.73
CA ALA A 228 3.20 14.80 -13.64
C ALA A 228 1.78 15.37 -13.52
N VAL A 229 0.77 14.49 -13.47
CA VAL A 229 -0.63 14.90 -13.25
C VAL A 229 -0.77 15.59 -11.89
N ALA A 230 -0.22 14.99 -10.83
CA ALA A 230 -0.22 15.56 -9.48
C ALA A 230 0.42 16.96 -9.44
N ALA A 231 1.56 17.14 -10.11
CA ALA A 231 2.24 18.43 -10.21
C ALA A 231 1.37 19.46 -10.94
N VAL A 232 0.80 19.11 -12.08
CA VAL A 232 -0.08 20.00 -12.84
C VAL A 232 -1.31 20.39 -12.02
N GLN A 233 -1.96 19.42 -11.37
CA GLN A 233 -3.13 19.68 -10.52
C GLN A 233 -2.76 20.56 -9.32
N GLY A 234 -1.65 20.29 -8.67
CA GLY A 234 -1.16 21.10 -7.55
C GLY A 234 -0.86 22.54 -7.95
N ILE A 235 -0.21 22.74 -9.10
CA ILE A 235 0.09 24.07 -9.62
C ILE A 235 -1.19 24.81 -10.01
N LEU A 236 -2.08 24.19 -10.78
CA LEU A 236 -3.34 24.81 -11.20
C LEU A 236 -4.24 25.13 -10.01
N GLY A 237 -4.37 24.20 -9.06
CA GLY A 237 -5.13 24.41 -7.83
C GLY A 237 -4.54 25.54 -6.99
N GLY A 238 -3.23 25.55 -6.78
CA GLY A 238 -2.54 26.62 -6.05
C GLY A 238 -2.71 27.99 -6.70
N LEU A 239 -2.60 28.08 -8.02
CA LEU A 239 -2.81 29.32 -8.78
C LEU A 239 -4.27 29.80 -8.68
N MET A 240 -5.25 28.88 -8.74
CA MET A 240 -6.66 29.21 -8.60
C MET A 240 -6.97 29.76 -7.19
N PHE A 241 -6.48 29.14 -6.15
CA PHE A 241 -6.65 29.64 -4.77
C PHE A 241 -5.95 30.98 -4.56
N TRP A 242 -4.77 31.17 -5.16
CA TRP A 242 -4.08 32.46 -5.13
C TRP A 242 -4.87 33.56 -5.83
N ALA A 243 -5.42 33.29 -7.02
CA ALA A 243 -6.25 34.25 -7.76
C ALA A 243 -7.53 34.62 -7.03
N LEU A 244 -8.11 33.70 -6.27
CA LEU A 244 -9.30 33.91 -5.44
C LEU A 244 -9.00 34.60 -4.10
N GLY A 245 -7.73 34.89 -3.78
CA GLY A 245 -7.34 35.52 -2.53
C GLY A 245 -7.53 34.64 -1.29
N LEU A 246 -7.60 33.32 -1.47
CA LEU A 246 -7.78 32.41 -0.35
C LEU A 246 -6.49 32.29 0.49
N PRO A 247 -6.59 32.08 1.81
CA PRO A 247 -5.44 31.88 2.66
C PRO A 247 -4.69 30.60 2.28
N SER A 248 -3.35 30.65 2.37
CA SER A 248 -2.47 29.49 2.18
C SER A 248 -2.59 28.76 0.82
N PRO A 249 -2.56 29.47 -0.34
CA PRO A 249 -2.80 28.85 -1.65
C PRO A 249 -1.76 27.76 -2.00
N LEU A 250 -0.52 27.90 -1.54
CA LEU A 250 0.54 26.89 -1.74
C LEU A 250 0.23 25.59 -0.98
N LEU A 251 -0.33 25.70 0.23
CA LEU A 251 -0.74 24.54 1.01
C LEU A 251 -1.83 23.75 0.29
N TRP A 252 -2.87 24.44 -0.15
CA TRP A 252 -4.00 23.79 -0.84
C TRP A 252 -3.58 23.21 -2.20
N GLY A 253 -2.70 23.90 -2.93
CA GLY A 253 -2.11 23.35 -4.15
C GLY A 253 -1.29 22.09 -3.89
N LEU A 254 -0.48 22.07 -2.82
CA LEU A 254 0.30 20.89 -2.43
C LEU A 254 -0.62 19.71 -1.99
N VAL A 255 -1.67 20.02 -1.24
CA VAL A 255 -2.69 19.01 -0.84
C VAL A 255 -3.37 18.41 -2.06
N MET A 256 -3.80 19.24 -3.02
CA MET A 256 -4.40 18.75 -4.26
C MET A 256 -3.46 17.87 -5.06
N GLY A 257 -2.19 18.27 -5.17
CA GLY A 257 -1.17 17.44 -5.84
C GLY A 257 -0.91 16.13 -5.11
N LEU A 258 -0.96 16.11 -3.78
CA LEU A 258 -0.71 14.90 -2.99
C LEU A 258 -1.90 13.91 -3.01
N LEU A 259 -3.12 14.42 -3.13
CA LEU A 259 -4.36 13.62 -3.17
C LEU A 259 -4.72 13.13 -4.59
N SER A 260 -4.02 13.60 -5.60
CA SER A 260 -4.20 13.19 -7.00
C SER A 260 -3.56 11.82 -7.28
#